data_9af2b0290d381d2ff20c5106b69c83bf
#
_entry.id   9af2b0290d381d2ff20c5106b69c83bf
#
_cell.length_a   1.000
_cell.length_b   1.000
_cell.length_c   1.000
_cell.angle_alpha   90.00
_cell.angle_beta   90.00
_cell.angle_gamma   90.00
#
_symmetry.space_group_name_H-M   'P 1'
#
loop_
_entity.id
_entity.type
_entity.pdbx_description
1 polymer ?
#
loop_
_entity_poly.entity_id
_entity_poly.type
_entity_poly.pdbx_seq_one_letter_code
_entity_poly.pdbx_strand_id
1 'polypeptide(L)'
;VSMPPQDGQWPYQQNQHPQQPYGQQPPYPAQQQYPQQPYGQQPYTQPFQQLPPQQPPKKGRRGLIIGLVVALVVLLGGGGTWFALSQRDSVAAGAATPTDAARNLATALSGNDVVGMVGALAPAEAKLLTEPIGQTTDELKRLGILKPDANPEALTGMQVKAENLTFDEGGAEQVNDHLTITKLTGGTITVTADPSKLPLSDRLMAQMPSGEGPQTETIDIAEEVADSGEPIRIATVKVDGEWYPSLLYTMADYALRDENEPWPSTSIPARGAGSPNDAVKELVQAALDADVTRVIELLPPDEMAVLHDAGPALVAAAAKDAEPSGAKLLDLRTETSAVPGGTRATVTHVQIQSPDGETYTVTKKGDCYEATGEGRTEELCADFLVDNIENEIGSSVPEEVTQVLQHLSSGILGQGLGVITTEVAGQHYVSPLRTFNELGLTVLRSLQPEDITALLRLAE
;
A
#
# COMPACT_ATOMS: atom_id res chain seq x y z
N VAL A 1 68.49 -12.74 -26.29
CA VAL A 1 69.37 -11.72 -26.86
C VAL A 1 68.60 -10.40 -26.83
N SER A 2 69.15 -9.47 -26.01
CA SER A 2 69.06 -8.00 -26.09
C SER A 2 67.75 -7.29 -25.90
N MET A 3 67.54 -6.71 -24.74
CA MET A 3 66.97 -5.36 -24.47
C MET A 3 67.95 -4.27 -24.92
N PRO A 4 67.63 -2.93 -24.84
CA PRO A 4 66.48 -2.03 -24.82
C PRO A 4 66.66 -0.89 -25.87
N PRO A 5 66.22 0.40 -25.80
CA PRO A 5 65.95 1.25 -24.64
C PRO A 5 64.69 2.12 -24.73
N GLN A 6 64.47 2.84 -23.62
CA GLN A 6 63.53 3.90 -23.25
C GLN A 6 63.49 5.14 -24.16
N ASP A 7 62.40 5.94 -23.85
CA ASP A 7 62.22 7.37 -24.07
C ASP A 7 61.26 7.77 -25.21
N GLY A 8 60.15 8.38 -24.82
CA GLY A 8 59.23 9.04 -25.71
C GLY A 8 58.14 9.80 -24.94
N GLN A 9 58.47 11.03 -24.53
CA GLN A 9 57.60 12.03 -23.92
C GLN A 9 56.33 12.30 -24.78
N TRP A 10 55.18 12.37 -24.15
CA TRP A 10 53.95 12.84 -24.78
C TRP A 10 53.83 14.37 -24.69
N PRO A 11 53.58 15.12 -25.76
CA PRO A 11 53.34 16.55 -25.70
C PRO A 11 51.89 16.88 -25.33
N TYR A 12 51.72 17.75 -24.34
CA TYR A 12 50.48 18.43 -24.03
C TYR A 12 50.08 19.32 -25.20
N GLN A 13 48.93 19.04 -25.85
CA GLN A 13 48.26 19.99 -26.72
C GLN A 13 47.31 20.86 -25.90
N GLN A 14 47.66 22.13 -25.77
CA GLN A 14 46.74 23.19 -25.32
C GLN A 14 45.74 23.49 -26.44
N ASN A 15 44.47 23.16 -26.21
CA ASN A 15 43.38 23.67 -27.03
C ASN A 15 43.02 25.08 -26.56
N GLN A 16 43.40 26.08 -27.34
CA GLN A 16 42.95 27.44 -27.21
C GLN A 16 41.51 27.56 -27.75
N HIS A 17 40.57 27.92 -26.90
CA HIS A 17 39.23 28.34 -27.33
C HIS A 17 39.28 29.81 -27.77
N PRO A 18 38.65 30.17 -28.91
CA PRO A 18 38.58 31.57 -29.31
C PRO A 18 37.58 32.35 -28.43
N GLN A 19 38.02 33.50 -27.96
CA GLN A 19 37.18 34.46 -27.23
C GLN A 19 36.15 35.08 -28.18
N GLN A 20 34.87 35.04 -27.81
CA GLN A 20 33.83 35.84 -28.43
C GLN A 20 33.69 37.20 -27.70
N PRO A 21 33.42 38.30 -28.40
CA PRO A 21 33.39 39.64 -27.85
C PRO A 21 32.17 39.91 -26.98
N TYR A 22 32.37 40.58 -25.86
CA TYR A 22 31.35 41.05 -24.92
C TYR A 22 30.34 41.98 -25.59
N GLY A 23 29.06 41.57 -25.64
CA GLY A 23 27.93 42.42 -25.91
C GLY A 23 27.53 43.22 -24.65
N GLN A 24 27.31 44.51 -24.87
CA GLN A 24 26.98 45.50 -23.82
C GLN A 24 25.68 45.17 -23.10
N GLN A 25 25.72 45.17 -21.77
CA GLN A 25 24.54 45.14 -20.91
C GLN A 25 23.89 46.53 -20.79
N PRO A 26 22.56 46.62 -20.75
CA PRO A 26 21.87 47.88 -20.50
C PRO A 26 21.98 48.28 -19.03
N PRO A 27 21.96 49.60 -18.68
CA PRO A 27 22.19 50.12 -17.35
C PRO A 27 21.03 49.85 -16.40
N TYR A 28 21.35 49.42 -15.19
CA TYR A 28 20.41 49.30 -14.07
C TYR A 28 20.00 50.70 -13.56
N PRO A 29 18.74 50.93 -13.13
CA PRO A 29 18.33 52.17 -12.50
C PRO A 29 18.91 52.27 -11.07
N ALA A 30 19.29 53.50 -10.70
CA ALA A 30 19.96 53.83 -9.47
C ALA A 30 19.14 53.52 -8.22
N GLN A 31 19.80 52.90 -7.22
CA GLN A 31 19.27 52.71 -5.89
C GLN A 31 19.17 54.08 -5.17
N GLN A 32 17.97 54.40 -4.69
CA GLN A 32 17.76 55.53 -3.76
C GLN A 32 18.27 55.14 -2.37
N GLN A 33 19.18 55.98 -1.84
CA GLN A 33 19.67 55.90 -0.46
C GLN A 33 18.55 56.30 0.52
N TYR A 34 18.25 55.40 1.46
CA TYR A 34 17.46 55.72 2.65
C TYR A 34 18.37 56.17 3.77
N PRO A 35 18.02 57.25 4.53
CA PRO A 35 18.81 57.71 5.69
C PRO A 35 18.62 56.76 6.89
N GLN A 36 19.72 56.47 7.58
CA GLN A 36 19.75 55.74 8.84
C GLN A 36 19.10 56.57 9.96
N GLN A 37 18.16 55.97 10.68
CA GLN A 37 17.66 56.48 11.97
C GLN A 37 18.03 55.49 13.12
N PRO A 38 18.23 56.01 14.36
CA PRO A 38 18.87 55.27 15.43
C PRO A 38 17.91 54.35 16.18
N TYR A 39 18.48 53.27 16.75
CA TYR A 39 17.83 52.26 17.57
C TYR A 39 17.05 52.84 18.75
N GLY A 40 15.72 52.64 18.76
CA GLY A 40 14.87 52.80 19.91
C GLY A 40 14.08 51.50 20.14
N GLN A 41 14.21 50.93 21.35
CA GLN A 41 13.48 49.73 21.79
C GLN A 41 11.99 50.06 21.90
N GLN A 42 11.15 49.28 21.20
CA GLN A 42 9.71 49.18 21.50
C GLN A 42 9.21 47.75 21.36
N PRO A 43 8.26 47.31 22.21
CA PRO A 43 7.80 45.95 22.27
C PRO A 43 6.90 45.58 21.06
N TYR A 44 7.14 44.40 20.48
CA TYR A 44 6.36 43.85 19.38
C TYR A 44 4.94 43.49 19.83
N THR A 45 3.96 44.29 19.44
CA THR A 45 2.57 43.89 19.28
C THR A 45 2.15 44.32 17.87
N GLN A 46 2.38 43.44 16.88
CA GLN A 46 1.73 43.60 15.58
C GLN A 46 0.49 42.69 15.55
N PRO A 47 -0.69 43.25 15.20
CA PRO A 47 -1.85 42.40 14.92
C PRO A 47 -1.59 41.61 13.64
N PHE A 48 -1.84 40.31 13.71
CA PHE A 48 -1.85 39.44 12.53
C PHE A 48 -2.78 40.04 11.48
N GLN A 49 -2.24 40.51 10.36
CA GLN A 49 -3.04 40.77 9.17
C GLN A 49 -3.57 39.42 8.71
N GLN A 50 -4.88 39.27 8.79
CA GLN A 50 -5.60 38.16 8.19
C GLN A 50 -5.28 38.16 6.69
N LEU A 51 -4.51 37.18 6.25
CA LEU A 51 -4.43 36.84 4.84
C LEU A 51 -5.86 36.54 4.36
N PRO A 52 -6.27 37.04 3.17
CA PRO A 52 -7.57 36.67 2.61
C PRO A 52 -7.66 35.14 2.56
N PRO A 53 -8.83 34.56 2.86
CA PRO A 53 -9.01 33.12 2.83
C PRO A 53 -8.61 32.62 1.44
N GLN A 54 -7.49 31.89 1.36
CA GLN A 54 -7.15 31.15 0.17
C GLN A 54 -8.27 30.13 0.00
N GLN A 55 -9.02 30.29 -1.08
CA GLN A 55 -9.96 29.24 -1.50
C GLN A 55 -9.16 27.95 -1.58
N PRO A 56 -9.59 26.87 -0.88
CA PRO A 56 -8.93 25.60 -1.00
C PRO A 56 -8.85 25.23 -2.49
N PRO A 57 -7.69 24.75 -2.99
CA PRO A 57 -7.61 24.29 -4.37
C PRO A 57 -8.75 23.31 -4.57
N LYS A 58 -9.54 23.47 -5.64
CA LYS A 58 -10.56 22.52 -6.03
C LYS A 58 -9.85 21.17 -6.20
N LYS A 59 -9.88 20.34 -5.15
CA LYS A 59 -9.40 18.95 -5.20
C LYS A 59 -10.22 18.30 -6.29
N GLY A 60 -9.58 17.90 -7.38
CA GLY A 60 -10.23 17.18 -8.44
C GLY A 60 -10.97 15.98 -7.80
N ARG A 61 -12.26 15.89 -8.03
CA ARG A 61 -13.17 14.86 -7.45
C ARG A 61 -12.72 13.42 -7.76
N ARG A 62 -11.78 13.21 -8.71
CA ARG A 62 -11.09 11.92 -8.92
C ARG A 62 -10.45 11.37 -7.63
N GLY A 63 -9.86 12.24 -6.79
CA GLY A 63 -9.38 11.87 -5.47
C GLY A 63 -10.49 11.37 -4.52
N LEU A 64 -11.73 11.76 -4.76
CA LEU A 64 -12.87 11.38 -3.92
C LEU A 64 -13.37 9.97 -4.29
N ILE A 65 -13.38 9.60 -5.57
CA ILE A 65 -13.74 8.25 -6.04
C ILE A 65 -12.65 7.25 -5.63
N ILE A 66 -11.38 7.59 -5.86
CA ILE A 66 -10.24 6.81 -5.38
C ILE A 66 -10.27 6.75 -3.84
N GLY A 67 -10.58 7.87 -3.18
CA GLY A 67 -10.77 7.95 -1.73
C GLY A 67 -11.92 7.09 -1.23
N LEU A 68 -13.03 6.99 -1.95
CA LEU A 68 -14.18 6.13 -1.63
C LEU A 68 -13.82 4.65 -1.81
N VAL A 69 -13.11 4.30 -2.87
CA VAL A 69 -12.61 2.94 -3.10
C VAL A 69 -11.55 2.58 -2.06
N VAL A 70 -10.62 3.50 -1.75
CA VAL A 70 -9.61 3.31 -0.68
C VAL A 70 -10.27 3.28 0.70
N ALA A 71 -11.25 4.14 0.97
CA ALA A 71 -12.02 4.10 2.22
C ALA A 71 -12.81 2.79 2.35
N LEU A 72 -13.41 2.28 1.26
CA LEU A 72 -14.01 0.95 1.22
C LEU A 72 -12.98 -0.15 1.52
N VAL A 73 -11.79 -0.08 0.94
CA VAL A 73 -10.68 -1.03 1.20
C VAL A 73 -10.17 -0.92 2.63
N VAL A 74 -10.00 0.30 3.17
CA VAL A 74 -9.57 0.54 4.57
C VAL A 74 -10.65 0.12 5.55
N LEU A 75 -11.93 0.32 5.23
CA LEU A 75 -13.06 -0.12 6.05
C LEU A 75 -13.20 -1.63 6.07
N LEU A 76 -12.97 -2.28 4.93
CA LEU A 76 -12.99 -3.74 4.80
C LEU A 76 -11.74 -4.37 5.45
N GLY A 77 -10.58 -3.70 5.42
CA GLY A 77 -9.36 -4.09 6.13
C GLY A 77 -9.38 -3.81 7.63
N GLY A 78 -10.30 -2.98 8.10
CA GLY A 78 -10.39 -2.50 9.49
C GLY A 78 -11.30 -3.27 10.44
N GLY A 79 -11.77 -4.46 10.10
CA GLY A 79 -12.29 -5.40 11.08
C GLY A 79 -13.81 -5.47 11.26
N GLY A 80 -14.57 -5.95 10.28
CA GLY A 80 -16.00 -6.01 10.50
C GLY A 80 -16.82 -7.18 9.96
N THR A 81 -16.26 -8.14 9.25
CA THR A 81 -17.12 -9.03 8.44
C THR A 81 -16.91 -10.54 8.60
N TRP A 82 -16.10 -10.98 9.54
CA TRP A 82 -15.64 -12.38 9.57
C TRP A 82 -16.65 -13.44 10.03
N PHE A 83 -17.49 -13.15 11.02
CA PHE A 83 -18.35 -14.19 11.62
C PHE A 83 -19.53 -14.58 10.74
N ALA A 84 -20.13 -13.65 10.01
CA ALA A 84 -21.24 -13.93 9.10
C ALA A 84 -20.79 -14.73 7.86
N LEU A 85 -19.54 -14.54 7.42
CA LEU A 85 -18.96 -15.30 6.30
C LEU A 85 -18.47 -16.69 6.72
N SER A 86 -18.00 -16.87 7.95
CA SER A 86 -17.58 -18.19 8.45
C SER A 86 -18.74 -19.17 8.64
N GLN A 87 -19.98 -18.68 8.72
CA GLN A 87 -21.19 -19.50 8.79
C GLN A 87 -21.86 -19.75 7.42
N ARG A 88 -21.43 -18.98 6.39
CA ARG A 88 -21.90 -19.18 5.02
C ARG A 88 -20.71 -19.73 4.21
N ASP A 89 -20.65 -21.02 4.02
CA ASP A 89 -19.77 -21.70 3.05
C ASP A 89 -20.05 -21.26 1.59
N SER A 90 -20.76 -20.18 1.35
CA SER A 90 -21.12 -19.68 0.04
C SER A 90 -20.70 -18.23 -0.12
N VAL A 91 -19.65 -17.99 -0.90
CA VAL A 91 -19.51 -16.79 -1.72
C VAL A 91 -20.89 -16.53 -2.35
N ALA A 92 -21.39 -15.32 -2.31
CA ALA A 92 -22.66 -15.01 -2.99
C ALA A 92 -22.54 -15.48 -4.44
N ALA A 93 -23.59 -16.12 -4.96
CA ALA A 93 -23.59 -16.56 -6.35
C ALA A 93 -23.28 -15.37 -7.25
N GLY A 94 -22.40 -15.54 -8.21
CA GLY A 94 -22.08 -14.52 -9.21
C GLY A 94 -23.28 -14.21 -10.08
N ALA A 95 -23.16 -13.20 -10.90
CA ALA A 95 -24.22 -12.79 -11.83
C ALA A 95 -24.04 -13.42 -13.21
N ALA A 96 -25.16 -13.49 -13.97
CA ALA A 96 -25.12 -13.99 -15.33
C ALA A 96 -24.46 -13.01 -16.31
N THR A 97 -24.50 -11.70 -16.01
CA THR A 97 -23.92 -10.65 -16.83
C THR A 97 -23.03 -9.70 -16.03
N PRO A 98 -22.06 -9.03 -16.68
CA PRO A 98 -21.21 -8.02 -16.05
C PRO A 98 -22.00 -6.91 -15.35
N THR A 99 -23.01 -6.36 -16.02
CA THR A 99 -23.84 -5.27 -15.48
C THR A 99 -24.67 -5.72 -14.28
N ASP A 100 -25.17 -6.96 -14.29
CA ASP A 100 -25.89 -7.51 -13.12
C ASP A 100 -24.95 -7.71 -11.93
N ALA A 101 -23.71 -8.11 -12.16
CA ALA A 101 -22.70 -8.19 -11.11
C ALA A 101 -22.45 -6.82 -10.44
N ALA A 102 -22.24 -5.78 -11.24
CA ALA A 102 -22.07 -4.42 -10.72
C ALA A 102 -23.32 -3.91 -10.00
N ARG A 103 -24.51 -4.27 -10.48
CA ARG A 103 -25.80 -3.93 -9.84
C ARG A 103 -26.00 -4.66 -8.50
N ASN A 104 -25.56 -5.92 -8.40
CA ASN A 104 -25.60 -6.68 -7.14
C ASN A 104 -24.73 -6.05 -6.06
N LEU A 105 -23.52 -5.58 -6.39
CA LEU A 105 -22.67 -4.83 -5.48
C LEU A 105 -23.38 -3.56 -4.97
N ALA A 106 -24.01 -2.82 -5.86
CA ALA A 106 -24.77 -1.62 -5.52
C ALA A 106 -25.97 -1.92 -4.59
N THR A 107 -26.61 -3.06 -4.81
CA THR A 107 -27.74 -3.51 -3.97
C THR A 107 -27.25 -3.89 -2.57
N ALA A 108 -26.13 -4.59 -2.46
CA ALA A 108 -25.50 -4.92 -1.18
C ALA A 108 -25.09 -3.66 -0.40
N LEU A 109 -24.51 -2.66 -1.10
CA LEU A 109 -24.21 -1.35 -0.53
C LEU A 109 -25.49 -0.67 0.05
N SER A 110 -26.60 -0.71 -0.69
CA SER A 110 -27.86 -0.09 -0.27
C SER A 110 -28.50 -0.74 0.96
N GLY A 111 -28.21 -2.01 1.19
CA GLY A 111 -28.72 -2.78 2.33
C GLY A 111 -27.96 -2.58 3.64
N ASN A 112 -26.92 -1.74 3.69
CA ASN A 112 -25.93 -1.73 4.78
C ASN A 112 -25.35 -3.14 5.06
N ASP A 113 -25.38 -4.01 4.08
CA ASP A 113 -24.87 -5.37 4.17
C ASP A 113 -23.40 -5.40 3.74
N VAL A 114 -22.52 -4.99 4.65
CA VAL A 114 -21.06 -5.02 4.42
C VAL A 114 -20.60 -6.44 4.10
N VAL A 115 -21.21 -7.44 4.73
CA VAL A 115 -20.93 -8.86 4.49
C VAL A 115 -21.35 -9.27 3.09
N GLY A 116 -22.56 -8.90 2.68
CA GLY A 116 -23.06 -9.14 1.33
C GLY A 116 -22.25 -8.38 0.28
N MET A 117 -21.76 -7.19 0.59
CA MET A 117 -20.90 -6.39 -0.29
C MET A 117 -19.56 -7.10 -0.56
N VAL A 118 -18.88 -7.53 0.50
CA VAL A 118 -17.60 -8.28 0.35
C VAL A 118 -17.86 -9.63 -0.32
N GLY A 119 -18.93 -10.32 0.06
CA GLY A 119 -19.33 -11.59 -0.56
C GLY A 119 -19.75 -11.47 -2.02
N ALA A 120 -20.10 -10.25 -2.50
CA ALA A 120 -20.43 -10.00 -3.90
C ALA A 120 -19.18 -9.81 -4.78
N LEU A 121 -18.01 -9.54 -4.18
CA LEU A 121 -16.75 -9.38 -4.92
C LEU A 121 -16.27 -10.71 -5.52
N ALA A 122 -15.29 -10.61 -6.40
CA ALA A 122 -14.58 -11.79 -6.92
C ALA A 122 -14.12 -12.71 -5.76
N PRO A 123 -14.30 -14.04 -5.86
CA PRO A 123 -14.09 -14.96 -4.74
C PRO A 123 -12.73 -14.83 -4.05
N ALA A 124 -11.65 -14.66 -4.82
CA ALA A 124 -10.32 -14.49 -4.27
C ALA A 124 -10.17 -13.17 -3.51
N GLU A 125 -10.74 -12.07 -4.03
CA GLU A 125 -10.73 -10.77 -3.36
C GLU A 125 -11.56 -10.80 -2.07
N ALA A 126 -12.75 -11.40 -2.10
CA ALA A 126 -13.58 -11.60 -0.92
C ALA A 126 -12.81 -12.34 0.19
N LYS A 127 -12.09 -13.39 -0.16
CA LYS A 127 -11.22 -14.13 0.75
C LYS A 127 -10.10 -13.28 1.34
N LEU A 128 -9.36 -12.57 0.49
CA LEU A 128 -8.26 -11.69 0.91
C LEU A 128 -8.70 -10.63 1.91
N LEU A 129 -9.90 -10.11 1.74
CA LEU A 129 -10.47 -9.09 2.62
C LEU A 129 -11.01 -9.68 3.93
N THR A 130 -11.51 -10.91 3.93
CA THR A 130 -12.19 -11.48 5.11
C THR A 130 -11.27 -12.28 6.02
N GLU A 131 -10.28 -12.99 5.48
CA GLU A 131 -9.40 -13.85 6.28
C GLU A 131 -8.62 -13.14 7.41
N PRO A 132 -8.08 -11.91 7.25
CA PRO A 132 -7.34 -11.24 8.33
C PRO A 132 -8.23 -10.65 9.42
N ILE A 133 -9.53 -10.49 9.18
CA ILE A 133 -10.43 -9.72 10.05
C ILE A 133 -10.50 -10.28 11.47
N GLY A 134 -10.62 -11.60 11.62
CA GLY A 134 -10.73 -12.22 12.95
C GLY A 134 -9.51 -11.96 13.80
N GLN A 135 -8.33 -12.24 13.28
CA GLN A 135 -7.07 -12.03 14.00
C GLN A 135 -6.83 -10.54 14.31
N THR A 136 -7.11 -9.66 13.35
CA THR A 136 -7.00 -8.20 13.55
C THR A 136 -7.94 -7.74 14.67
N THR A 137 -9.19 -8.22 14.67
CA THR A 137 -10.16 -7.90 15.74
C THR A 137 -9.70 -8.38 17.10
N ASP A 138 -9.18 -9.59 17.19
CA ASP A 138 -8.67 -10.15 18.44
C ASP A 138 -7.48 -9.34 18.99
N GLU A 139 -6.56 -8.93 18.12
CA GLU A 139 -5.45 -8.06 18.51
C GLU A 139 -5.91 -6.66 18.93
N LEU A 140 -6.87 -6.06 18.22
CA LEU A 140 -7.43 -4.76 18.62
C LEU A 140 -8.18 -4.81 19.95
N LYS A 141 -8.84 -5.95 20.27
CA LYS A 141 -9.41 -6.21 21.60
C LYS A 141 -8.33 -6.37 22.67
N ARG A 142 -7.29 -7.16 22.38
CA ARG A 142 -6.16 -7.36 23.28
C ARG A 142 -5.48 -6.03 23.63
N LEU A 143 -5.33 -5.15 22.66
CA LEU A 143 -4.76 -3.80 22.83
C LEU A 143 -5.69 -2.81 23.51
N GLY A 144 -6.95 -3.19 23.79
CA GLY A 144 -7.95 -2.29 24.37
C GLY A 144 -8.38 -1.15 23.46
N ILE A 145 -8.22 -1.31 22.15
CA ILE A 145 -8.74 -0.39 21.12
C ILE A 145 -10.21 -0.65 20.92
N LEU A 146 -10.61 -1.90 20.76
CA LEU A 146 -12.00 -2.30 20.68
C LEU A 146 -12.53 -2.76 22.05
N LYS A 147 -13.86 -2.67 22.24
CA LYS A 147 -14.54 -3.28 23.38
C LYS A 147 -14.39 -4.81 23.33
N PRO A 148 -14.35 -5.49 24.46
CA PRO A 148 -14.22 -6.96 24.49
C PRO A 148 -15.38 -7.69 23.77
N ASP A 149 -16.57 -7.11 23.81
CA ASP A 149 -17.79 -7.60 23.16
C ASP A 149 -17.98 -7.05 21.76
N ALA A 150 -17.01 -6.28 21.22
CA ALA A 150 -17.07 -5.76 19.88
C ALA A 150 -17.32 -6.91 18.90
N ASN A 151 -18.39 -6.79 18.13
CA ASN A 151 -18.73 -7.73 17.09
C ASN A 151 -18.25 -7.16 15.74
N PRO A 152 -17.30 -7.80 15.08
CA PRO A 152 -16.81 -7.37 13.77
C PRO A 152 -17.91 -7.38 12.69
N GLU A 153 -19.02 -8.10 12.88
CA GLU A 153 -20.17 -8.09 11.96
C GLU A 153 -21.03 -6.83 12.03
N ALA A 154 -20.99 -6.16 13.18
CA ALA A 154 -21.81 -4.99 13.45
C ALA A 154 -20.98 -3.71 13.32
N LEU A 155 -20.43 -3.42 12.14
CA LEU A 155 -19.91 -2.09 11.82
C LEU A 155 -21.06 -1.08 11.77
N THR A 156 -21.60 -0.76 12.94
CA THR A 156 -22.74 0.14 13.09
C THR A 156 -22.38 1.61 12.84
N GLY A 157 -21.08 1.93 12.86
CA GLY A 157 -20.60 3.31 12.73
C GLY A 157 -20.55 3.85 11.30
N MET A 158 -20.76 3.03 10.28
CA MET A 158 -20.81 3.47 8.89
C MET A 158 -22.00 2.86 8.17
N GLN A 159 -22.67 3.70 7.39
CA GLN A 159 -23.79 3.30 6.54
C GLN A 159 -23.55 3.80 5.12
N VAL A 160 -23.74 2.94 4.14
CA VAL A 160 -23.70 3.31 2.73
C VAL A 160 -25.07 2.99 2.12
N LYS A 161 -25.63 3.95 1.41
CA LYS A 161 -26.90 3.80 0.71
C LYS A 161 -26.70 4.20 -0.75
N ALA A 162 -27.03 3.30 -1.64
CA ALA A 162 -27.02 3.56 -3.08
C ALA A 162 -28.46 3.50 -3.63
N GLU A 163 -28.87 4.51 -4.38
CA GLU A 163 -30.25 4.63 -4.88
C GLU A 163 -30.25 4.98 -6.37
N ASN A 164 -31.20 4.39 -7.09
CA ASN A 164 -31.48 4.68 -8.50
C ASN A 164 -30.25 4.59 -9.43
N LEU A 165 -29.35 3.64 -9.14
CA LEU A 165 -28.14 3.47 -9.95
C LEU A 165 -28.49 3.06 -11.38
N THR A 166 -27.95 3.79 -12.35
CA THR A 166 -28.13 3.53 -13.77
C THR A 166 -26.80 3.21 -14.42
N PHE A 167 -26.78 2.16 -15.22
CA PHE A 167 -25.62 1.70 -15.96
C PHE A 167 -25.86 1.87 -17.46
N ASP A 168 -24.81 2.25 -18.20
CA ASP A 168 -24.80 2.22 -19.65
C ASP A 168 -24.51 0.79 -20.13
N GLU A 169 -25.57 0.03 -20.37
CA GLU A 169 -25.46 -1.38 -20.80
C GLU A 169 -24.84 -1.51 -22.19
N GLY A 170 -25.11 -0.54 -23.09
CA GLY A 170 -24.55 -0.52 -24.44
C GLY A 170 -23.09 -0.06 -24.50
N GLY A 171 -22.65 0.67 -23.50
CA GLY A 171 -21.29 1.21 -23.39
C GLY A 171 -20.35 0.34 -22.56
N ALA A 172 -20.76 -0.84 -22.10
CA ALA A 172 -19.88 -1.77 -21.42
C ALA A 172 -18.71 -2.16 -22.34
N GLU A 173 -17.51 -2.20 -21.79
CA GLU A 173 -16.26 -2.35 -22.52
C GLU A 173 -15.66 -3.73 -22.21
N GLN A 174 -15.85 -4.67 -23.15
CA GLN A 174 -15.25 -6.01 -23.02
C GLN A 174 -13.76 -5.91 -23.32
N VAL A 175 -12.93 -6.14 -22.30
CA VAL A 175 -11.47 -6.13 -22.42
C VAL A 175 -10.98 -7.46 -22.97
N ASN A 176 -11.47 -8.58 -22.40
CA ASN A 176 -11.16 -9.95 -22.82
C ASN A 176 -12.31 -10.90 -22.44
N ASP A 177 -12.08 -12.21 -22.49
CA ASP A 177 -13.12 -13.24 -22.23
C ASP A 177 -13.61 -13.27 -20.78
N HIS A 178 -12.82 -12.72 -19.85
CA HIS A 178 -13.11 -12.73 -18.42
C HIS A 178 -13.12 -11.36 -17.76
N LEU A 179 -12.85 -10.28 -18.47
CA LEU A 179 -12.85 -8.92 -17.95
C LEU A 179 -13.75 -8.01 -18.77
N THR A 180 -14.69 -7.36 -18.13
CA THR A 180 -15.55 -6.31 -18.70
C THR A 180 -15.63 -5.12 -17.77
N ILE A 181 -15.45 -3.93 -18.31
CA ILE A 181 -15.62 -2.67 -17.60
C ILE A 181 -17.05 -2.19 -17.80
N THR A 182 -17.84 -2.17 -16.74
CA THR A 182 -19.18 -1.60 -16.70
C THR A 182 -19.13 -0.10 -16.40
N LYS A 183 -20.11 0.65 -16.86
CA LYS A 183 -20.13 2.12 -16.75
C LYS A 183 -21.37 2.56 -15.98
N LEU A 184 -21.14 3.11 -14.79
CA LEU A 184 -22.18 3.71 -13.95
C LEU A 184 -22.34 5.18 -14.35
N THR A 185 -23.55 5.58 -14.72
CA THR A 185 -23.86 6.90 -15.31
C THR A 185 -24.80 7.76 -14.48
N GLY A 186 -25.45 7.21 -13.47
CA GLY A 186 -26.38 7.98 -12.63
C GLY A 186 -26.79 7.26 -11.36
N GLY A 187 -27.52 7.97 -10.54
CA GLY A 187 -27.95 7.56 -9.21
C GLY A 187 -27.24 8.31 -8.10
N THR A 188 -27.50 7.96 -6.86
CA THR A 188 -26.90 8.61 -5.68
C THR A 188 -26.26 7.58 -4.76
N ILE A 189 -25.12 7.93 -4.18
CA ILE A 189 -24.46 7.17 -3.11
C ILE A 189 -24.38 8.09 -1.90
N THR A 190 -24.98 7.69 -0.79
CA THR A 190 -24.93 8.41 0.49
C THR A 190 -24.11 7.60 1.48
N VAL A 191 -23.06 8.20 2.04
CA VAL A 191 -22.23 7.62 3.08
C VAL A 191 -22.47 8.39 4.37
N THR A 192 -22.84 7.68 5.42
CA THR A 192 -22.99 8.25 6.77
C THR A 192 -22.00 7.58 7.70
N ALA A 193 -21.11 8.36 8.31
CA ALA A 193 -20.18 7.92 9.33
C ALA A 193 -20.63 8.46 10.69
N ASP A 194 -20.79 7.59 11.66
CA ASP A 194 -21.16 7.92 13.04
C ASP A 194 -20.09 7.37 14.00
N PRO A 195 -19.08 8.17 14.34
CA PRO A 195 -17.99 7.73 15.22
C PRO A 195 -18.47 7.21 16.58
N SER A 196 -19.62 7.72 17.07
CA SER A 196 -20.18 7.30 18.37
C SER A 196 -20.69 5.85 18.40
N LYS A 197 -20.92 5.26 17.23
CA LYS A 197 -21.36 3.87 17.07
C LYS A 197 -20.24 2.89 16.81
N LEU A 198 -19.00 3.36 16.66
CA LEU A 198 -17.87 2.47 16.55
C LEU A 198 -17.69 1.70 17.86
N PRO A 199 -17.36 0.40 17.81
CA PRO A 199 -17.19 -0.42 19.00
C PRO A 199 -15.83 -0.16 19.70
N LEU A 200 -15.43 1.11 19.81
CA LEU A 200 -14.22 1.52 20.47
C LEU A 200 -14.34 1.43 21.97
N SER A 201 -13.23 1.16 22.66
CA SER A 201 -13.19 1.14 24.11
C SER A 201 -13.59 2.51 24.69
N ASP A 202 -14.19 2.51 25.88
CA ASP A 202 -14.63 3.73 26.54
C ASP A 202 -13.48 4.72 26.78
N ARG A 203 -12.28 4.21 26.95
CA ARG A 203 -11.04 5.00 27.10
C ARG A 203 -10.69 5.74 25.80
N LEU A 204 -10.77 5.08 24.66
CA LEU A 204 -10.53 5.72 23.36
C LEU A 204 -11.62 6.73 23.05
N MET A 205 -12.87 6.37 23.30
CA MET A 205 -14.02 7.28 23.12
C MET A 205 -13.90 8.55 23.95
N ALA A 206 -13.33 8.48 25.15
CA ALA A 206 -13.13 9.66 26.01
C ALA A 206 -12.06 10.63 25.48
N GLN A 207 -11.17 10.18 24.62
CA GLN A 207 -10.08 10.98 24.02
C GLN A 207 -10.44 11.51 22.63
N MET A 208 -11.54 11.01 22.03
CA MET A 208 -12.02 11.57 20.76
C MET A 208 -12.60 12.98 20.99
N PRO A 209 -12.38 13.93 20.07
CA PRO A 209 -12.98 15.25 20.17
C PRO A 209 -14.49 15.14 20.35
N SER A 210 -14.98 15.66 21.46
CA SER A 210 -16.43 15.68 21.73
C SER A 210 -17.08 16.68 20.78
N GLY A 211 -17.97 16.21 19.90
CA GLY A 211 -18.83 17.11 19.14
C GLY A 211 -19.02 16.82 17.66
N GLU A 212 -18.32 15.90 17.08
CA GLU A 212 -18.63 15.47 15.70
C GLU A 212 -19.75 14.44 15.75
N GLY A 213 -20.98 14.91 15.49
CA GLY A 213 -22.13 14.03 15.24
C GLY A 213 -21.96 13.24 13.94
N PRO A 214 -22.98 12.44 13.56
CA PRO A 214 -22.93 11.72 12.30
C PRO A 214 -22.63 12.67 11.13
N GLN A 215 -21.63 12.32 10.34
CA GLN A 215 -21.31 13.03 9.10
C GLN A 215 -21.93 12.28 7.93
N THR A 216 -22.62 12.99 7.07
CA THR A 216 -23.27 12.41 5.90
C THR A 216 -22.77 13.13 4.65
N GLU A 217 -22.28 12.36 3.70
CA GLU A 217 -21.89 12.83 2.38
C GLU A 217 -22.75 12.12 1.33
N THR A 218 -23.25 12.87 0.35
CA THR A 218 -24.04 12.34 -0.75
C THR A 218 -23.36 12.70 -2.07
N ILE A 219 -23.13 11.70 -2.89
CA ILE A 219 -22.53 11.81 -4.22
C ILE A 219 -23.63 11.60 -5.23
N ASP A 220 -23.93 12.62 -6.07
CA ASP A 220 -24.76 12.47 -7.26
C ASP A 220 -23.86 12.00 -8.42
N ILE A 221 -24.10 10.78 -8.88
CA ILE A 221 -23.31 10.15 -9.93
C ILE A 221 -23.49 10.88 -11.26
N ALA A 222 -24.68 11.38 -11.57
CA ALA A 222 -24.90 12.09 -12.83
C ALA A 222 -24.18 13.45 -12.85
N GLU A 223 -24.11 14.14 -11.72
CA GLU A 223 -23.32 15.38 -11.57
C GLU A 223 -21.83 15.07 -11.70
N GLU A 224 -21.33 14.01 -11.05
CA GLU A 224 -19.93 13.59 -11.15
C GLU A 224 -19.52 13.23 -12.58
N VAL A 225 -20.38 12.49 -13.28
CA VAL A 225 -20.18 12.16 -14.72
C VAL A 225 -20.20 13.41 -15.58
N ALA A 226 -21.08 14.37 -15.32
CA ALA A 226 -21.12 15.63 -16.07
C ALA A 226 -19.88 16.50 -15.83
N ASP A 227 -19.37 16.52 -14.59
CA ASP A 227 -18.20 17.31 -14.21
C ASP A 227 -16.87 16.68 -14.71
N SER A 228 -16.75 15.35 -14.66
CA SER A 228 -15.58 14.63 -15.14
C SER A 228 -15.58 14.41 -16.67
N GLY A 229 -16.75 14.41 -17.29
CA GLY A 229 -16.95 14.04 -18.68
C GLY A 229 -16.88 12.53 -18.94
N GLU A 230 -16.75 11.71 -17.89
CA GLU A 230 -16.57 10.25 -18.01
C GLU A 230 -17.45 9.51 -16.99
N PRO A 231 -18.04 8.35 -17.37
CA PRO A 231 -18.78 7.50 -16.43
C PRO A 231 -17.85 6.90 -15.37
N ILE A 232 -18.44 6.53 -14.22
CA ILE A 232 -17.71 5.75 -13.22
C ILE A 232 -17.53 4.33 -13.74
N ARG A 233 -16.29 3.88 -13.77
CA ARG A 233 -15.89 2.58 -14.32
C ARG A 233 -15.79 1.55 -13.20
N ILE A 234 -16.45 0.41 -13.38
CA ILE A 234 -16.41 -0.73 -12.46
C ILE A 234 -16.03 -1.96 -13.25
N ALA A 235 -14.87 -2.52 -12.91
CA ALA A 235 -14.43 -3.77 -13.50
C ALA A 235 -15.22 -4.95 -12.94
N THR A 236 -15.61 -5.85 -13.83
CA THR A 236 -16.24 -7.12 -13.49
C THR A 236 -15.48 -8.26 -14.11
N VAL A 237 -15.24 -9.32 -13.33
CA VAL A 237 -14.46 -10.48 -13.75
C VAL A 237 -15.31 -11.75 -13.76
N LYS A 238 -15.03 -12.63 -14.69
CA LYS A 238 -15.70 -13.92 -14.83
C LYS A 238 -14.89 -15.03 -14.16
N VAL A 239 -15.45 -15.62 -13.14
CA VAL A 239 -14.86 -16.76 -12.39
C VAL A 239 -15.84 -17.91 -12.44
N ASP A 240 -15.39 -19.09 -12.86
CA ASP A 240 -16.21 -20.31 -12.96
C ASP A 240 -17.53 -20.15 -13.74
N GLY A 241 -17.55 -19.24 -14.71
CA GLY A 241 -18.70 -18.99 -15.58
C GLY A 241 -19.65 -17.88 -15.09
N GLU A 242 -19.45 -17.36 -13.89
CA GLU A 242 -20.25 -16.28 -13.29
C GLU A 242 -19.45 -14.97 -13.21
N TRP A 243 -20.14 -13.83 -13.24
CA TRP A 243 -19.55 -12.50 -13.17
C TRP A 243 -19.58 -11.92 -11.76
N TYR A 244 -18.47 -11.30 -11.37
CA TYR A 244 -18.29 -10.65 -10.07
C TYR A 244 -17.65 -9.28 -10.25
N PRO A 245 -18.04 -8.25 -9.50
CA PRO A 245 -17.27 -7.01 -9.44
C PRO A 245 -15.92 -7.26 -8.81
N SER A 246 -14.90 -6.53 -9.28
CA SER A 246 -13.54 -6.63 -8.78
C SER A 246 -12.99 -5.25 -8.42
N LEU A 247 -12.51 -5.11 -7.20
CA LEU A 247 -11.84 -3.89 -6.74
C LEU A 247 -10.45 -3.77 -7.37
N LEU A 248 -9.68 -4.86 -7.41
CA LEU A 248 -8.32 -4.85 -7.92
C LEU A 248 -8.28 -4.52 -9.40
N TYR A 249 -9.16 -5.11 -10.21
CA TYR A 249 -9.27 -4.77 -11.63
C TYR A 249 -9.82 -3.37 -11.85
N THR A 250 -10.72 -2.87 -10.99
CA THR A 250 -11.19 -1.48 -11.06
C THR A 250 -10.04 -0.51 -10.81
N MET A 251 -9.22 -0.77 -9.78
CA MET A 251 -8.03 0.05 -9.51
C MET A 251 -7.03 0.02 -10.66
N ALA A 252 -6.78 -1.15 -11.24
CA ALA A 252 -5.88 -1.31 -12.38
C ALA A 252 -6.40 -0.60 -13.65
N ASP A 253 -7.73 -0.63 -13.90
CA ASP A 253 -8.33 0.09 -15.02
C ASP A 253 -8.10 1.60 -14.91
N TYR A 254 -8.30 2.17 -13.71
CA TYR A 254 -8.01 3.58 -13.47
C TYR A 254 -6.51 3.89 -13.59
N ALA A 255 -5.64 3.04 -13.06
CA ALA A 255 -4.18 3.23 -13.15
C ALA A 255 -3.69 3.21 -14.61
N LEU A 256 -4.12 2.25 -15.42
CA LEU A 256 -3.77 2.20 -16.85
C LEU A 256 -4.28 3.43 -17.61
N ARG A 257 -5.49 3.89 -17.30
CA ARG A 257 -6.06 5.10 -17.94
C ARG A 257 -5.33 6.38 -17.55
N ASP A 258 -4.90 6.51 -16.32
CA ASP A 258 -4.12 7.69 -15.87
C ASP A 258 -2.77 7.77 -16.61
N GLU A 259 -2.19 6.62 -16.94
CA GLU A 259 -0.98 6.52 -17.77
C GLU A 259 -1.26 6.56 -19.30
N ASN A 260 -2.54 6.63 -19.72
CA ASN A 260 -3.02 6.52 -21.11
C ASN A 260 -2.60 5.19 -21.77
N GLU A 261 -2.48 4.12 -21.00
CA GLU A 261 -2.16 2.80 -21.51
C GLU A 261 -3.43 1.94 -21.63
N PRO A 262 -3.62 1.24 -22.75
CA PRO A 262 -4.73 0.31 -22.90
C PRO A 262 -4.45 -0.97 -22.10
N TRP A 263 -5.52 -1.72 -21.77
CA TRP A 263 -5.36 -3.08 -21.29
C TRP A 263 -4.58 -3.93 -22.30
N PRO A 264 -3.57 -4.69 -21.83
CA PRO A 264 -2.83 -5.59 -22.70
C PRO A 264 -3.72 -6.68 -23.30
N SER A 265 -3.42 -7.09 -24.53
CA SER A 265 -4.13 -8.19 -25.22
C SER A 265 -3.65 -9.59 -24.84
N THR A 266 -2.57 -9.68 -24.05
CA THR A 266 -1.97 -10.91 -23.56
C THR A 266 -1.66 -10.77 -22.08
N SER A 267 -1.68 -11.88 -21.35
CA SER A 267 -1.36 -11.95 -19.92
C SER A 267 0.01 -12.60 -19.71
N ILE A 268 0.64 -12.32 -18.58
CA ILE A 268 1.82 -13.08 -18.11
C ILE A 268 1.32 -14.34 -17.40
N PRO A 269 1.68 -15.55 -17.85
CA PRO A 269 1.21 -16.78 -17.22
C PRO A 269 1.81 -16.96 -15.83
N ALA A 270 1.02 -17.48 -14.88
CA ALA A 270 1.52 -17.84 -13.57
C ALA A 270 2.46 -19.05 -13.65
N ARG A 271 3.59 -18.97 -12.96
CA ARG A 271 4.58 -20.03 -12.86
C ARG A 271 5.20 -20.01 -11.46
N GLY A 272 4.60 -20.75 -10.54
CA GLY A 272 5.05 -20.88 -9.16
C GLY A 272 6.33 -21.71 -9.01
N ALA A 273 6.76 -21.83 -7.77
CA ALA A 273 7.93 -22.61 -7.38
C ALA A 273 7.55 -23.97 -6.76
N GLY A 274 8.55 -24.81 -6.52
CA GLY A 274 8.35 -26.17 -5.97
C GLY A 274 8.11 -26.21 -4.47
N SER A 275 8.43 -25.15 -3.75
CA SER A 275 8.24 -25.04 -2.30
C SER A 275 8.06 -23.57 -1.86
N PRO A 276 7.55 -23.31 -0.64
CA PRO A 276 7.50 -21.97 -0.08
C PRO A 276 8.86 -21.26 -0.05
N ASN A 277 9.91 -21.98 0.33
CA ASN A 277 11.27 -21.44 0.36
C ASN A 277 11.76 -21.06 -1.05
N ASP A 278 11.51 -21.92 -2.04
CA ASP A 278 11.91 -21.65 -3.42
C ASP A 278 11.14 -20.45 -3.99
N ALA A 279 9.83 -20.32 -3.68
CA ALA A 279 9.04 -19.17 -4.11
C ALA A 279 9.61 -17.85 -3.61
N VAL A 280 9.98 -17.76 -2.32
CA VAL A 280 10.62 -16.58 -1.75
C VAL A 280 12.00 -16.34 -2.35
N LYS A 281 12.81 -17.40 -2.51
CA LYS A 281 14.14 -17.33 -3.10
C LYS A 281 14.12 -16.81 -4.54
N GLU A 282 13.25 -17.36 -5.36
CA GLU A 282 13.10 -16.96 -6.77
C GLU A 282 12.55 -15.54 -6.90
N LEU A 283 11.62 -15.12 -6.02
CA LEU A 283 11.12 -13.75 -5.98
C LEU A 283 12.23 -12.75 -5.64
N VAL A 284 13.04 -13.04 -4.62
CA VAL A 284 14.17 -12.17 -4.25
C VAL A 284 15.18 -12.05 -5.39
N GLN A 285 15.53 -13.18 -6.05
CA GLN A 285 16.45 -13.14 -7.19
C GLN A 285 15.85 -12.35 -8.36
N ALA A 286 14.59 -12.58 -8.69
CA ALA A 286 13.90 -11.83 -9.76
C ALA A 286 13.89 -10.31 -9.48
N ALA A 287 13.68 -9.92 -8.21
CA ALA A 287 13.74 -8.52 -7.80
C ALA A 287 15.17 -7.94 -7.95
N LEU A 288 16.21 -8.67 -7.56
CA LEU A 288 17.61 -8.27 -7.75
C LEU A 288 18.00 -8.11 -9.23
N ASP A 289 17.43 -8.95 -10.09
CA ASP A 289 17.65 -8.94 -11.53
C ASP A 289 16.76 -7.92 -12.27
N ALA A 290 15.88 -7.20 -11.56
CA ALA A 290 14.82 -6.35 -12.12
C ALA A 290 13.93 -7.10 -13.14
N ASP A 291 13.78 -8.43 -12.97
CA ASP A 291 12.92 -9.27 -13.81
C ASP A 291 11.47 -9.19 -13.35
N VAL A 292 10.80 -8.10 -13.74
CA VAL A 292 9.39 -7.86 -13.42
C VAL A 292 8.48 -8.97 -13.96
N THR A 293 8.84 -9.58 -15.10
CA THR A 293 8.09 -10.72 -15.63
C THR A 293 8.11 -11.90 -14.66
N ARG A 294 9.30 -12.27 -14.16
CA ARG A 294 9.42 -13.37 -13.21
C ARG A 294 8.77 -13.05 -11.86
N VAL A 295 8.84 -11.81 -11.40
CA VAL A 295 8.12 -11.36 -10.20
C VAL A 295 6.62 -11.62 -10.36
N ILE A 296 6.01 -11.22 -11.49
CA ILE A 296 4.57 -11.43 -11.75
C ILE A 296 4.25 -12.94 -11.88
N GLU A 297 5.05 -13.72 -12.56
CA GLU A 297 4.87 -15.17 -12.69
C GLU A 297 4.77 -15.88 -11.32
N LEU A 298 5.48 -15.38 -10.30
CA LEU A 298 5.50 -15.92 -8.94
C LEU A 298 4.35 -15.46 -8.06
N LEU A 299 3.44 -14.61 -8.56
CA LEU A 299 2.25 -14.18 -7.82
C LEU A 299 1.11 -15.22 -7.99
N PRO A 300 0.23 -15.38 -7.00
CA PRO A 300 -0.90 -16.31 -7.08
C PRO A 300 -1.85 -15.95 -8.24
N PRO A 301 -2.18 -16.91 -9.10
CA PRO A 301 -2.98 -16.64 -10.31
C PRO A 301 -4.45 -16.27 -10.01
N ASP A 302 -4.97 -16.61 -8.85
CA ASP A 302 -6.32 -16.30 -8.41
C ASP A 302 -6.39 -14.97 -7.66
N GLU A 303 -5.48 -14.73 -6.73
CA GLU A 303 -5.45 -13.50 -5.92
C GLU A 303 -4.91 -12.30 -6.70
N MET A 304 -3.93 -12.53 -7.57
CA MET A 304 -3.22 -11.50 -8.34
C MET A 304 -3.47 -11.59 -9.85
N ALA A 305 -4.59 -12.17 -10.26
CA ALA A 305 -4.99 -12.27 -11.67
C ALA A 305 -4.87 -10.93 -12.41
N VAL A 306 -5.21 -9.84 -11.75
CA VAL A 306 -5.09 -8.47 -12.28
C VAL A 306 -3.66 -8.11 -12.68
N LEU A 307 -2.65 -8.53 -11.88
CA LEU A 307 -1.24 -8.27 -12.19
C LEU A 307 -0.72 -9.16 -13.32
N HIS A 308 -1.30 -10.34 -13.51
CA HIS A 308 -1.03 -11.16 -14.67
C HIS A 308 -1.57 -10.53 -15.94
N ASP A 309 -2.79 -10.00 -15.92
CA ASP A 309 -3.43 -9.39 -17.09
C ASP A 309 -2.84 -8.00 -17.42
N ALA A 310 -2.59 -7.16 -16.43
CA ALA A 310 -1.93 -5.87 -16.61
C ALA A 310 -0.40 -5.99 -16.77
N GLY A 311 0.15 -7.17 -16.53
CA GLY A 311 1.59 -7.44 -16.46
C GLY A 311 2.41 -6.94 -17.65
N PRO A 312 2.00 -7.16 -18.89
CA PRO A 312 2.76 -6.65 -20.05
C PRO A 312 2.94 -5.12 -20.05
N ALA A 313 1.93 -4.37 -19.59
CA ALA A 313 2.04 -2.90 -19.43
C ALA A 313 3.00 -2.53 -18.29
N LEU A 314 2.94 -3.25 -17.17
CA LEU A 314 3.86 -3.06 -16.04
C LEU A 314 5.32 -3.36 -16.43
N VAL A 315 5.57 -4.43 -17.17
CA VAL A 315 6.91 -4.78 -17.70
C VAL A 315 7.40 -3.68 -18.64
N ALA A 316 6.54 -3.18 -19.54
CA ALA A 316 6.90 -2.10 -20.45
C ALA A 316 7.20 -0.77 -19.72
N ALA A 317 6.48 -0.47 -18.64
CA ALA A 317 6.75 0.68 -17.79
C ALA A 317 8.06 0.52 -17.03
N ALA A 318 8.27 -0.62 -16.38
CA ALA A 318 9.47 -0.91 -15.61
C ALA A 318 10.75 -0.92 -16.49
N ALA A 319 10.66 -1.37 -17.74
CA ALA A 319 11.79 -1.39 -18.66
C ALA A 319 12.39 0.01 -18.96
N LYS A 320 11.70 1.09 -18.58
CA LYS A 320 12.21 2.47 -18.76
C LYS A 320 13.20 2.85 -17.65
N ASP A 321 13.01 2.35 -16.43
CA ASP A 321 13.71 2.85 -15.24
C ASP A 321 14.33 1.74 -14.37
N ALA A 322 13.89 0.47 -14.54
CA ALA A 322 14.39 -0.64 -13.74
C ALA A 322 15.72 -1.17 -14.30
N GLU A 323 16.76 -1.09 -13.46
CA GLU A 323 18.09 -1.65 -13.77
C GLU A 323 18.39 -2.83 -12.84
N PRO A 324 18.95 -3.95 -13.36
CA PRO A 324 19.43 -5.02 -12.51
C PRO A 324 20.45 -4.52 -11.49
N SER A 325 20.32 -4.93 -10.24
CA SER A 325 21.28 -4.55 -9.18
C SER A 325 22.68 -5.13 -9.43
N GLY A 326 22.79 -6.16 -10.24
CA GLY A 326 24.02 -6.93 -10.45
C GLY A 326 24.38 -7.82 -9.25
N ALA A 327 23.62 -7.77 -8.17
CA ALA A 327 23.81 -8.62 -7.01
C ALA A 327 23.24 -10.03 -7.25
N LYS A 328 23.77 -11.03 -6.54
CA LYS A 328 23.37 -12.43 -6.65
C LYS A 328 22.94 -12.97 -5.30
N LEU A 329 21.79 -13.59 -5.25
CA LEU A 329 21.37 -14.35 -4.09
C LEU A 329 22.12 -15.68 -4.06
N LEU A 330 23.01 -15.86 -3.09
CA LEU A 330 23.79 -17.09 -2.93
C LEU A 330 23.05 -18.15 -2.13
N ASP A 331 22.38 -17.75 -1.04
CA ASP A 331 21.56 -18.63 -0.20
C ASP A 331 20.39 -17.84 0.44
N LEU A 332 19.26 -18.53 0.60
CA LEU A 332 18.10 -18.05 1.37
C LEU A 332 17.44 -19.24 2.03
N ARG A 333 17.18 -19.13 3.32
CA ARG A 333 16.49 -20.14 4.11
C ARG A 333 15.33 -19.54 4.86
N THR A 334 14.25 -20.31 4.93
CA THR A 334 13.04 -19.94 5.66
C THR A 334 12.65 -21.03 6.63
N GLU A 335 12.05 -20.65 7.76
CA GLU A 335 11.23 -21.52 8.57
C GLU A 335 9.75 -21.32 8.20
N THR A 336 9.01 -22.41 8.08
CA THR A 336 7.62 -22.35 7.63
C THR A 336 6.66 -22.65 8.78
N SER A 337 5.56 -21.92 8.85
CA SER A 337 4.42 -22.17 9.73
C SER A 337 3.10 -21.96 9.00
N ALA A 338 2.10 -22.79 9.33
CA ALA A 338 0.77 -22.63 8.74
C ALA A 338 0.08 -21.40 9.30
N VAL A 339 -0.55 -20.64 8.41
CA VAL A 339 -1.40 -19.48 8.75
C VAL A 339 -2.71 -19.57 7.99
N PRO A 340 -3.77 -18.87 8.38
CA PRO A 340 -4.99 -18.80 7.59
C PRO A 340 -4.69 -18.39 6.14
N GLY A 341 -5.17 -19.17 5.18
CA GLY A 341 -5.01 -18.92 3.76
C GLY A 341 -3.63 -19.18 3.16
N GLY A 342 -2.65 -19.73 3.91
CA GLY A 342 -1.34 -20.00 3.33
C GLY A 342 -0.28 -20.52 4.31
N THR A 343 0.96 -20.32 3.93
CA THR A 343 2.15 -20.66 4.73
C THR A 343 3.00 -19.43 4.92
N ARG A 344 3.29 -19.11 6.17
CA ARG A 344 4.26 -18.07 6.52
C ARG A 344 5.66 -18.64 6.41
N ALA A 345 6.46 -18.09 5.52
CA ALA A 345 7.87 -18.39 5.34
C ALA A 345 8.68 -17.27 6.03
N THR A 346 9.19 -17.54 7.24
CA THR A 346 10.02 -16.61 7.99
C THR A 346 11.46 -16.73 7.51
N VAL A 347 12.03 -15.63 7.03
CA VAL A 347 13.41 -15.60 6.56
C VAL A 347 14.37 -15.70 7.75
N THR A 348 15.16 -16.78 7.78
CA THR A 348 16.13 -17.05 8.86
C THR A 348 17.57 -16.84 8.41
N HIS A 349 17.83 -16.90 7.11
CA HIS A 349 19.16 -16.68 6.55
C HIS A 349 19.06 -16.12 5.14
N VAL A 350 19.85 -15.10 4.85
CA VAL A 350 20.04 -14.55 3.52
C VAL A 350 21.52 -14.30 3.29
N GLN A 351 22.04 -14.72 2.14
CA GLN A 351 23.39 -14.41 1.69
C GLN A 351 23.35 -13.85 0.29
N ILE A 352 23.86 -12.64 0.11
CA ILE A 352 23.89 -11.91 -1.16
C ILE A 352 25.31 -11.54 -1.49
N GLN A 353 25.71 -11.72 -2.75
CA GLN A 353 26.95 -11.21 -3.29
C GLN A 353 26.66 -9.92 -4.08
N SER A 354 27.35 -8.85 -3.73
CA SER A 354 27.30 -7.58 -4.46
C SER A 354 28.04 -7.67 -5.81
N PRO A 355 27.85 -6.71 -6.73
CA PRO A 355 28.51 -6.72 -8.06
C PRO A 355 30.04 -6.70 -8.01
N ASP A 356 30.63 -6.12 -6.99
CA ASP A 356 32.07 -6.07 -6.72
C ASP A 356 32.63 -7.34 -6.07
N GLY A 357 31.75 -8.33 -5.79
CA GLY A 357 32.13 -9.65 -5.30
C GLY A 357 32.13 -9.80 -3.79
N GLU A 358 31.78 -8.75 -3.04
CA GLU A 358 31.64 -8.84 -1.59
C GLU A 358 30.38 -9.63 -1.19
N THR A 359 30.45 -10.32 -0.06
CA THR A 359 29.36 -11.16 0.42
C THR A 359 28.78 -10.58 1.71
N TYR A 360 27.48 -10.34 1.69
CA TYR A 360 26.70 -9.90 2.83
C TYR A 360 25.80 -11.04 3.29
N THR A 361 25.81 -11.29 4.59
CA THR A 361 25.00 -12.36 5.19
C THR A 361 24.18 -11.81 6.33
N VAL A 362 22.89 -12.13 6.36
CA VAL A 362 21.98 -11.81 7.47
C VAL A 362 21.42 -13.12 7.99
N THR A 363 21.54 -13.36 9.30
CA THR A 363 21.06 -14.60 9.94
C THR A 363 20.27 -14.27 11.20
N LYS A 364 19.07 -14.85 11.33
CA LYS A 364 18.25 -14.72 12.54
C LYS A 364 18.90 -15.47 13.72
N LYS A 365 19.03 -14.80 14.85
CA LYS A 365 19.63 -15.30 16.10
C LYS A 365 18.69 -15.01 17.28
N GLY A 366 17.74 -15.90 17.55
CA GLY A 366 16.71 -15.63 18.54
C GLY A 366 15.87 -14.41 18.14
N ASP A 367 15.87 -13.37 18.98
CA ASP A 367 15.14 -12.13 18.78
C ASP A 367 15.99 -11.02 18.11
N CYS A 368 17.12 -11.40 17.52
CA CYS A 368 18.04 -10.51 16.81
C CYS A 368 18.32 -11.03 15.40
N TYR A 369 18.95 -10.18 14.60
CA TYR A 369 19.59 -10.58 13.35
C TYR A 369 21.08 -10.24 13.41
N GLU A 370 21.91 -11.17 12.98
CA GLU A 370 23.35 -10.97 12.80
C GLU A 370 23.63 -10.65 11.34
N ALA A 371 24.16 -9.47 11.09
CA ALA A 371 24.58 -9.03 9.74
C ALA A 371 26.10 -9.07 9.64
N THR A 372 26.62 -9.73 8.62
CA THR A 372 28.07 -9.81 8.33
C THR A 372 28.34 -9.31 6.92
N GLY A 373 29.30 -8.40 6.77
CA GLY A 373 29.76 -7.86 5.50
C GLY A 373 31.04 -7.05 5.68
N GLU A 374 31.86 -6.90 4.64
CA GLU A 374 33.11 -6.14 4.67
C GLU A 374 34.07 -6.51 5.84
N GLY A 375 34.01 -7.77 6.27
CA GLY A 375 34.82 -8.25 7.40
C GLY A 375 34.34 -7.77 8.78
N ARG A 376 33.14 -7.18 8.88
CA ARG A 376 32.49 -6.76 10.11
C ARG A 376 31.27 -7.63 10.38
N THR A 377 30.95 -7.78 11.65
CA THR A 377 29.72 -8.44 12.11
C THR A 377 29.03 -7.49 13.08
N GLU A 378 27.76 -7.24 12.81
CA GLU A 378 26.90 -6.39 13.63
C GLU A 378 25.66 -7.18 14.05
N GLU A 379 25.23 -6.98 15.28
CA GLU A 379 24.04 -7.61 15.82
C GLU A 379 22.89 -6.59 15.85
N LEU A 380 21.83 -6.88 15.09
CA LEU A 380 20.65 -6.03 14.94
C LEU A 380 19.59 -6.53 15.92
N CYS A 381 19.67 -6.09 17.17
CA CYS A 381 18.66 -6.32 18.22
C CYS A 381 17.78 -5.08 18.40
N ALA A 382 16.73 -5.22 19.20
CA ALA A 382 15.81 -4.13 19.47
C ALA A 382 16.50 -2.90 20.05
N ASP A 383 17.39 -3.08 21.03
CA ASP A 383 18.13 -2.00 21.69
C ASP A 383 18.96 -1.21 20.66
N PHE A 384 19.67 -1.90 19.76
CA PHE A 384 20.45 -1.26 18.71
C PHE A 384 19.58 -0.39 17.77
N LEU A 385 18.38 -0.88 17.40
CA LEU A 385 17.46 -0.11 16.54
C LEU A 385 16.92 1.12 17.28
N VAL A 386 16.55 0.98 18.54
CA VAL A 386 16.03 2.09 19.36
C VAL A 386 17.12 3.14 19.56
N ASP A 387 18.33 2.73 19.96
CA ASP A 387 19.47 3.65 20.14
C ASP A 387 19.79 4.44 18.84
N ASN A 388 19.74 3.78 17.67
CA ASN A 388 19.97 4.48 16.39
C ASN A 388 18.86 5.49 16.10
N ILE A 389 17.58 5.13 16.30
CA ILE A 389 16.46 6.04 16.10
C ILE A 389 16.56 7.25 17.05
N GLU A 390 16.89 7.04 18.33
CA GLU A 390 17.08 8.10 19.31
C GLU A 390 18.25 9.03 18.94
N ASN A 391 19.35 8.47 18.42
CA ASN A 391 20.49 9.25 17.96
C ASN A 391 20.16 10.11 16.73
N GLU A 392 19.33 9.64 15.81
CA GLU A 392 18.90 10.40 14.62
C GLU A 392 17.90 11.49 14.97
N ILE A 393 16.93 11.21 15.85
CA ILE A 393 15.88 12.16 16.24
C ILE A 393 16.43 13.18 17.26
N GLY A 394 17.47 12.83 18.02
CA GLY A 394 18.06 13.63 19.09
C GLY A 394 17.50 13.31 20.47
N SER A 395 18.15 13.82 21.52
CA SER A 395 17.92 13.47 22.93
C SER A 395 16.59 13.97 23.55
N SER A 396 15.59 14.29 22.74
CA SER A 396 14.28 14.80 23.17
C SER A 396 13.13 13.79 22.98
N VAL A 397 13.46 12.53 22.72
CA VAL A 397 12.42 11.47 22.59
C VAL A 397 11.83 11.20 23.99
N PRO A 398 10.50 11.32 24.18
CA PRO A 398 9.88 10.95 25.45
C PRO A 398 10.09 9.46 25.78
N GLU A 399 10.25 9.14 27.07
CA GLU A 399 10.48 7.75 27.52
C GLU A 399 9.35 6.80 27.05
N GLU A 400 8.12 7.31 26.98
CA GLU A 400 6.98 6.56 26.48
C GLU A 400 7.14 6.16 25.00
N VAL A 401 7.74 7.01 24.18
CA VAL A 401 8.03 6.70 22.75
C VAL A 401 9.11 5.64 22.63
N THR A 402 10.19 5.79 23.41
CA THR A 402 11.27 4.79 23.49
C THR A 402 10.70 3.41 23.85
N GLN A 403 9.80 3.35 24.83
CA GLN A 403 9.16 2.09 25.23
C GLN A 403 8.32 1.46 24.12
N VAL A 404 7.53 2.25 23.40
CA VAL A 404 6.77 1.79 22.23
C VAL A 404 7.71 1.25 21.15
N LEU A 405 8.79 1.98 20.85
CA LEU A 405 9.81 1.55 19.86
C LEU A 405 10.48 0.25 20.29
N GLN A 406 10.77 0.09 21.59
CA GLN A 406 11.34 -1.14 22.15
C GLN A 406 10.41 -2.35 21.95
N HIS A 407 9.12 -2.21 22.27
CA HIS A 407 8.14 -3.28 22.08
C HIS A 407 7.97 -3.63 20.60
N LEU A 408 7.86 -2.62 19.73
CA LEU A 408 7.75 -2.84 18.28
C LEU A 408 8.99 -3.55 17.73
N SER A 409 10.19 -3.04 18.04
CA SER A 409 11.43 -3.61 17.54
C SER A 409 11.63 -5.05 18.03
N SER A 410 11.45 -5.29 19.33
CA SER A 410 11.56 -6.64 19.92
C SER A 410 10.54 -7.61 19.33
N GLY A 411 9.29 -7.18 19.18
CA GLY A 411 8.22 -8.01 18.66
C GLY A 411 8.41 -8.34 17.17
N ILE A 412 8.79 -7.36 16.36
CA ILE A 412 9.03 -7.56 14.92
C ILE A 412 10.26 -8.46 14.69
N LEU A 413 11.38 -8.20 15.37
CA LEU A 413 12.58 -9.02 15.24
C LEU A 413 12.37 -10.44 15.79
N GLY A 414 11.66 -10.58 16.91
CA GLY A 414 11.33 -11.88 17.51
C GLY A 414 10.48 -12.74 16.58
N GLN A 415 9.40 -12.18 16.02
CA GLN A 415 8.56 -12.87 15.03
C GLN A 415 9.30 -13.11 13.71
N GLY A 416 10.27 -12.26 13.38
CA GLY A 416 11.04 -12.28 12.14
C GLY A 416 10.24 -11.83 10.92
N LEU A 417 10.96 -11.53 9.84
CA LEU A 417 10.37 -11.13 8.58
C LEU A 417 9.72 -12.32 7.89
N GLY A 418 8.40 -12.32 7.82
CA GLY A 418 7.60 -13.39 7.23
C GLY A 418 6.99 -12.97 5.90
N VAL A 419 7.10 -13.86 4.91
CA VAL A 419 6.45 -13.77 3.61
C VAL A 419 5.36 -14.83 3.54
N ILE A 420 4.17 -14.49 3.08
CA ILE A 420 3.09 -15.46 2.95
C ILE A 420 3.11 -16.06 1.55
N THR A 421 3.12 -17.39 1.49
CA THR A 421 2.99 -18.15 0.26
C THR A 421 1.68 -18.91 0.25
N THR A 422 1.07 -19.05 -0.93
CA THR A 422 -0.12 -19.86 -1.19
C THR A 422 0.22 -20.98 -2.14
N GLU A 423 -0.52 -22.09 -2.06
CA GLU A 423 -0.37 -23.23 -2.97
C GLU A 423 -1.55 -23.28 -3.93
N VAL A 424 -1.27 -23.23 -5.23
CA VAL A 424 -2.26 -23.39 -6.29
C VAL A 424 -1.77 -24.48 -7.25
N ALA A 425 -2.57 -25.51 -7.46
CA ALA A 425 -2.25 -26.63 -8.35
C ALA A 425 -0.88 -27.28 -8.08
N GLY A 426 -0.45 -27.37 -6.82
CA GLY A 426 0.82 -27.98 -6.41
C GLY A 426 2.05 -27.11 -6.64
N GLN A 427 1.88 -25.84 -6.96
CA GLN A 427 2.94 -24.84 -7.05
C GLN A 427 2.75 -23.77 -5.97
N HIS A 428 3.86 -23.23 -5.47
CA HIS A 428 3.88 -22.21 -4.43
C HIS A 428 4.12 -20.83 -5.03
N TYR A 429 3.32 -19.87 -4.58
CA TYR A 429 3.32 -18.48 -5.03
C TYR A 429 3.47 -17.56 -3.85
N VAL A 430 4.07 -16.41 -4.04
CA VAL A 430 4.15 -15.37 -3.00
C VAL A 430 2.93 -14.46 -3.09
N SER A 431 2.15 -14.38 -2.02
CA SER A 431 0.98 -13.50 -1.93
C SER A 431 1.36 -12.14 -1.31
N PRO A 432 1.39 -11.05 -2.10
CA PRO A 432 1.75 -9.73 -1.58
C PRO A 432 0.73 -9.22 -0.56
N LEU A 433 -0.57 -9.37 -0.83
CA LEU A 433 -1.63 -8.85 0.04
C LEU A 433 -1.69 -9.60 1.37
N ARG A 434 -1.53 -10.93 1.37
CA ARG A 434 -1.43 -11.70 2.61
C ARG A 434 -0.16 -11.37 3.39
N THR A 435 0.95 -11.14 2.70
CA THR A 435 2.20 -10.70 3.33
C THR A 435 2.02 -9.33 3.99
N PHE A 436 1.37 -8.39 3.31
CA PHE A 436 1.06 -7.08 3.88
C PHE A 436 0.16 -7.19 5.12
N ASN A 437 -0.89 -8.00 5.07
CA ASN A 437 -1.77 -8.26 6.20
C ASN A 437 -1.01 -8.89 7.39
N GLU A 438 -0.12 -9.86 7.13
CA GLU A 438 0.69 -10.48 8.17
C GLU A 438 1.70 -9.51 8.79
N LEU A 439 2.27 -8.58 8.00
CA LEU A 439 3.10 -7.50 8.55
C LEU A 439 2.29 -6.60 9.50
N GLY A 440 1.07 -6.24 9.12
CA GLY A 440 0.15 -5.50 9.99
C GLY A 440 -0.15 -6.23 11.29
N LEU A 441 -0.44 -7.53 11.22
CA LEU A 441 -0.65 -8.36 12.39
C LEU A 441 0.62 -8.49 13.24
N THR A 442 1.79 -8.59 12.63
CA THR A 442 3.08 -8.61 13.34
C THR A 442 3.27 -7.33 14.14
N VAL A 443 2.97 -6.17 13.56
CA VAL A 443 2.99 -4.89 14.29
C VAL A 443 2.00 -4.89 15.45
N LEU A 444 0.73 -5.26 15.22
CA LEU A 444 -0.28 -5.30 16.29
C LEU A 444 0.11 -6.24 17.41
N ARG A 445 0.64 -7.44 17.12
CA ARG A 445 1.11 -8.42 18.11
C ARG A 445 2.31 -7.91 18.91
N SER A 446 3.13 -7.05 18.34
CA SER A 446 4.31 -6.45 18.99
C SER A 446 3.94 -5.38 20.02
N LEU A 447 2.81 -4.70 19.83
CA LEU A 447 2.32 -3.66 20.74
C LEU A 447 1.74 -4.25 22.03
N GLN A 448 1.80 -3.47 23.12
CA GLN A 448 1.17 -3.73 24.41
C GLN A 448 0.02 -2.73 24.64
N PRO A 449 -0.96 -3.03 25.53
CA PRO A 449 -2.06 -2.09 25.83
C PRO A 449 -1.60 -0.72 26.35
N GLU A 450 -0.44 -0.69 27.01
CA GLU A 450 0.20 0.52 27.54
C GLU A 450 0.68 1.44 26.42
N ASP A 451 1.16 0.85 25.31
CA ASP A 451 1.67 1.59 24.15
C ASP A 451 0.57 2.42 23.49
N ILE A 452 -0.64 1.87 23.42
CA ILE A 452 -1.81 2.60 22.92
C ILE A 452 -2.09 3.85 23.77
N THR A 453 -1.92 3.71 25.10
CA THR A 453 -2.07 4.87 26.02
C THR A 453 -1.00 5.93 25.80
N ALA A 454 0.25 5.48 25.62
CA ALA A 454 1.37 6.35 25.38
C ALA A 454 1.19 7.14 24.09
N LEU A 455 0.85 6.44 22.99
CA LEU A 455 0.61 7.05 21.68
C LEU A 455 -0.53 8.07 21.69
N LEU A 456 -1.61 7.80 22.44
CA LEU A 456 -2.73 8.73 22.58
C LEU A 456 -2.35 10.01 23.32
N ARG A 457 -1.53 9.92 24.38
CA ARG A 457 -1.04 11.11 25.11
C ARG A 457 -0.11 12.00 24.27
N LEU A 458 0.58 11.43 23.29
CA LEU A 458 1.43 12.18 22.39
C LEU A 458 0.65 12.95 21.32
N ALA A 459 -0.61 12.55 21.08
CA ALA A 459 -1.51 13.21 20.14
C ALA A 459 -2.26 14.40 20.76
N GLU A 460 -2.21 14.58 22.10
CA GLU A 460 -2.76 15.72 22.84
C GLU A 460 -1.79 16.90 22.85
#